data_be3b96e7950d3cbd9553cc08855af0be
#
_entry.id   be3b96e7950d3cbd9553cc08855af0be
#
_cell.length_a   1.000
_cell.length_b   1.000
_cell.length_c   1.000
_cell.angle_alpha   90.00
_cell.angle_beta   90.00
_cell.angle_gamma   90.00
#
_symmetry.space_group_name_H-M   'P 1'
#
loop_
_entity.id
_entity.type
_entity.pdbx_description
1 polymer ?
#
loop_
_entity_poly.entity_id
_entity_poly.type
_entity_poly.pdbx_seq_one_letter_code
_entity_poly.pdbx_strand_id
1 'polypeptide(L)'
;MSNFLIENGFDYKMSAEKAYSTDSNLLGATHEAKDLEYLNSGIRIVQPIMGVPFWREDVAIKPEEVTIRFEEGQPVALNGQTFDSPVELMLEANRIGGRHGLGMSDQIENRIIEAKSRGIYEAPGMALLYIAYERL
;
A
#
# COMPACT_ATOMS: atom_id res chain seq x y z
N MET A 1 3.83 1.46 -25.68
CA MET A 1 4.18 0.04 -25.36
C MET A 1 2.92 -0.83 -25.27
N SER A 2 1.91 -0.49 -24.46
CA SER A 2 0.69 -1.28 -24.28
C SER A 2 -0.03 -1.60 -25.59
N ASN A 3 -0.26 -0.60 -26.46
CA ASN A 3 -0.91 -0.81 -27.76
C ASN A 3 -0.12 -1.77 -28.65
N PHE A 4 1.21 -1.67 -28.67
CA PHE A 4 2.08 -2.57 -29.43
C PHE A 4 1.92 -4.04 -28.98
N LEU A 5 1.80 -4.29 -27.68
CA LEU A 5 1.60 -5.64 -27.15
C LEU A 5 0.23 -6.21 -27.59
N ILE A 6 -0.83 -5.40 -27.48
CA ILE A 6 -2.18 -5.79 -27.89
C ILE A 6 -2.23 -6.09 -29.39
N GLU A 7 -1.66 -5.22 -30.24
CA GLU A 7 -1.61 -5.36 -31.70
C GLU A 7 -0.84 -6.61 -32.16
N ASN A 8 0.11 -7.08 -31.32
CA ASN A 8 0.87 -8.30 -31.56
C ASN A 8 0.30 -9.56 -30.88
N GLY A 9 -0.94 -9.49 -30.36
CA GLY A 9 -1.66 -10.65 -29.84
C GLY A 9 -1.25 -11.08 -28.42
N PHE A 10 -0.52 -10.24 -27.69
CA PHE A 10 -0.24 -10.48 -26.27
C PHE A 10 -1.44 -10.10 -25.42
N ASP A 11 -1.84 -10.98 -24.48
CA ASP A 11 -2.91 -10.69 -23.51
C ASP A 11 -2.37 -9.69 -22.46
N TYR A 12 -2.40 -8.42 -22.81
CA TYR A 12 -1.95 -7.33 -21.96
C TYR A 12 -3.14 -6.55 -21.40
N LYS A 13 -3.52 -6.89 -20.15
CA LYS A 13 -4.68 -6.30 -19.44
C LYS A 13 -4.47 -4.90 -18.89
N MET A 14 -3.24 -4.40 -18.89
CA MET A 14 -2.95 -3.02 -18.45
C MET A 14 -3.35 -2.04 -19.55
N SER A 15 -4.55 -1.49 -19.45
CA SER A 15 -5.05 -0.53 -20.44
C SER A 15 -4.20 0.76 -20.46
N ALA A 16 -4.06 1.35 -21.65
CA ALA A 16 -3.51 2.69 -21.81
C ALA A 16 -4.34 3.77 -21.08
N GLU A 17 -5.55 3.41 -20.66
CA GLU A 17 -6.54 4.24 -19.98
C GLU A 17 -6.37 4.28 -18.46
N LYS A 18 -5.45 3.49 -17.87
CA LYS A 18 -5.23 3.54 -16.42
C LYS A 18 -4.76 4.93 -16.00
N ALA A 19 -5.46 5.52 -15.04
CA ALA A 19 -5.24 6.90 -14.58
C ALA A 19 -3.88 7.13 -13.90
N TYR A 20 -3.16 6.07 -13.53
CA TYR A 20 -1.85 6.11 -12.86
C TYR A 20 -1.08 4.82 -13.08
N SER A 21 0.22 4.81 -12.75
CA SER A 21 1.08 3.62 -12.68
C SER A 21 1.07 3.02 -11.28
N THR A 22 1.34 1.73 -11.16
CA THR A 22 1.42 1.03 -9.86
C THR A 22 2.56 0.04 -9.87
N ASP A 23 3.43 0.15 -8.86
CA ASP A 23 4.45 -0.85 -8.52
C ASP A 23 4.19 -1.38 -7.12
N SER A 24 4.41 -2.68 -6.90
CA SER A 24 4.13 -3.30 -5.60
C SER A 24 5.04 -4.46 -5.28
N ASN A 25 5.24 -4.67 -4.00
CA ASN A 25 5.91 -5.84 -3.43
C ASN A 25 5.29 -6.19 -2.07
N LEU A 26 5.91 -7.13 -1.33
CA LEU A 26 5.44 -7.56 -0.01
C LEU A 26 5.31 -6.42 1.01
N LEU A 27 6.17 -5.40 0.93
CA LEU A 27 6.25 -4.33 1.93
C LEU A 27 5.33 -3.16 1.63
N GLY A 28 4.94 -2.97 0.38
CA GLY A 28 4.10 -1.84 0.00
C GLY A 28 3.81 -1.73 -1.48
N ALA A 29 3.02 -0.74 -1.82
CA ALA A 29 2.71 -0.33 -3.18
C ALA A 29 2.88 1.16 -3.37
N THR A 30 3.26 1.55 -4.59
CA THR A 30 3.38 2.94 -5.04
C THR A 30 2.44 3.16 -6.20
N HIS A 31 1.66 4.23 -6.14
CA HIS A 31 0.83 4.72 -7.23
C HIS A 31 1.34 6.09 -7.63
N GLU A 32 1.71 6.27 -8.91
CA GLU A 32 2.33 7.50 -9.39
C GLU A 32 2.01 7.79 -10.85
N ALA A 33 2.44 8.93 -11.34
CA ALA A 33 2.34 9.39 -12.72
C ALA A 33 0.91 9.72 -13.21
N LYS A 34 0.80 10.22 -14.44
CA LYS A 34 -0.44 10.56 -15.13
C LYS A 34 -1.32 11.51 -14.30
N ASP A 35 -2.54 11.10 -13.96
CA ASP A 35 -3.52 11.93 -13.27
C ASP A 35 -3.10 12.28 -11.83
N LEU A 36 -2.18 11.51 -11.23
CA LEU A 36 -1.62 11.83 -9.92
C LEU A 36 -0.65 13.01 -9.94
N GLU A 37 -0.10 13.38 -11.11
CA GLU A 37 0.73 14.59 -11.27
C GLU A 37 -0.08 15.88 -11.10
N TYR A 38 -1.41 15.81 -11.21
CA TYR A 38 -2.30 16.95 -11.01
C TYR A 38 -2.68 17.07 -9.53
N LEU A 39 -2.18 18.10 -8.86
CA LEU A 39 -2.38 18.31 -7.42
C LEU A 39 -3.83 18.61 -7.01
N ASN A 40 -4.72 18.86 -7.96
CA ASN A 40 -6.16 19.02 -7.73
C ASN A 40 -6.91 17.68 -7.61
N SER A 41 -6.26 16.54 -7.89
CA SER A 41 -6.80 15.21 -7.63
C SER A 41 -6.49 14.79 -6.19
N GLY A 42 -7.46 14.18 -5.48
CA GLY A 42 -7.23 13.64 -4.13
C GLY A 42 -6.80 12.18 -4.15
N ILE A 43 -6.45 11.63 -2.97
CA ILE A 43 -6.10 10.22 -2.78
C ILE A 43 -7.18 9.25 -3.30
N ARG A 44 -8.42 9.71 -3.38
CA ARG A 44 -9.59 8.93 -3.82
C ARG A 44 -9.54 8.45 -5.26
N ILE A 45 -8.64 9.01 -6.08
CA ILE A 45 -8.40 8.54 -7.45
C ILE A 45 -7.78 7.14 -7.47
N VAL A 46 -7.04 6.78 -6.42
CA VAL A 46 -6.37 5.48 -6.32
C VAL A 46 -7.35 4.42 -5.85
N GLN A 47 -7.34 3.28 -6.54
CA GLN A 47 -7.95 2.05 -6.05
C GLN A 47 -6.88 1.27 -5.27
N PRO A 48 -6.98 1.16 -3.94
CA PRO A 48 -6.01 0.41 -3.15
C PRO A 48 -5.89 -1.04 -3.60
N ILE A 49 -4.68 -1.57 -3.56
CA ILE A 49 -4.39 -2.98 -3.89
C ILE A 49 -3.93 -3.80 -2.67
N MET A 50 -3.52 -3.13 -1.59
CA MET A 50 -3.11 -3.79 -0.35
C MET A 50 -4.09 -3.59 0.79
N GLY A 51 -5.06 -2.68 0.65
CA GLY A 51 -6.02 -2.36 1.68
C GLY A 51 -7.39 -1.98 1.14
N VAL A 52 -8.23 -1.45 2.03
CA VAL A 52 -9.58 -1.01 1.70
C VAL A 52 -9.61 0.51 1.44
N PRO A 53 -10.43 0.98 0.50
CA PRO A 53 -10.63 2.40 0.27
C PRO A 53 -11.46 3.02 1.41
N PHE A 54 -10.83 3.31 2.53
CA PHE A 54 -11.46 3.74 3.79
C PHE A 54 -12.31 5.01 3.67
N TRP A 55 -12.17 5.76 2.60
CA TRP A 55 -12.96 6.97 2.32
C TRP A 55 -14.32 6.68 1.65
N ARG A 56 -14.61 5.42 1.31
CA ARG A 56 -15.88 5.05 0.68
C ARG A 56 -16.94 4.76 1.75
N GLU A 57 -18.15 5.22 1.52
CA GLU A 57 -19.29 5.05 2.42
C GLU A 57 -19.73 3.58 2.57
N ASP A 58 -19.48 2.76 1.55
CA ASP A 58 -19.80 1.32 1.56
C ASP A 58 -18.74 0.46 2.25
N VAL A 59 -17.65 1.06 2.74
CA VAL A 59 -16.57 0.37 3.46
C VAL A 59 -16.76 0.52 4.95
N ALA A 60 -17.20 -0.55 5.62
CA ALA A 60 -17.35 -0.58 7.07
C ALA A 60 -16.08 -1.13 7.74
N ILE A 61 -15.40 -0.30 8.52
CA ILE A 61 -14.23 -0.68 9.31
C ILE A 61 -14.65 -0.75 10.77
N LYS A 62 -14.53 -1.95 11.37
CA LYS A 62 -14.78 -2.15 12.80
C LYS A 62 -13.44 -2.12 13.56
N PRO A 63 -13.35 -1.38 14.70
CA PRO A 63 -12.16 -1.43 15.54
C PRO A 63 -11.86 -2.86 16.00
N GLU A 64 -10.58 -3.21 16.04
CA GLU A 64 -10.09 -4.44 16.67
C GLU A 64 -8.80 -4.16 17.44
N GLU A 65 -8.57 -4.96 18.48
CA GLU A 65 -7.30 -4.94 19.21
C GLU A 65 -6.33 -5.90 18.54
N VAL A 66 -5.09 -5.45 18.36
CA VAL A 66 -4.00 -6.25 17.79
C VAL A 66 -2.84 -6.28 18.77
N THR A 67 -2.44 -7.48 19.18
CA THR A 67 -1.28 -7.67 20.03
C THR A 67 -0.08 -8.06 19.19
N ILE A 68 1.03 -7.35 19.36
CA ILE A 68 2.29 -7.64 18.67
C ILE A 68 3.36 -7.92 19.73
N ARG A 69 4.02 -9.07 19.62
CA ARG A 69 5.16 -9.41 20.46
C ARG A 69 6.44 -9.13 19.71
N PHE A 70 7.34 -8.43 20.38
CA PHE A 70 8.70 -8.15 19.92
C PHE A 70 9.73 -8.89 20.77
N GLU A 71 10.78 -9.39 20.14
CA GLU A 71 11.97 -9.92 20.79
C GLU A 71 13.20 -9.28 20.13
N GLU A 72 14.07 -8.69 20.91
CA GLU A 72 15.27 -7.98 20.43
C GLU A 72 14.97 -6.96 19.29
N GLY A 73 13.82 -6.29 19.38
CA GLY A 73 13.36 -5.31 18.40
C GLY A 73 12.74 -5.92 17.13
N GLN A 74 12.63 -7.24 17.02
CA GLN A 74 12.00 -7.94 15.90
C GLN A 74 10.57 -8.35 16.25
N PRO A 75 9.57 -8.13 15.38
CA PRO A 75 8.23 -8.64 15.59
C PRO A 75 8.25 -10.17 15.39
N VAL A 76 7.79 -10.93 16.40
CA VAL A 76 7.84 -12.40 16.38
C VAL A 76 6.48 -13.06 16.47
N ALA A 77 5.42 -12.33 16.88
CA ALA A 77 4.06 -12.85 16.91
C ALA A 77 3.02 -11.75 16.73
N LEU A 78 1.89 -12.11 16.15
CA LEU A 78 0.69 -11.28 16.01
C LEU A 78 -0.50 -12.02 16.63
N ASN A 79 -1.23 -11.37 17.52
CA ASN A 79 -2.41 -11.94 18.21
C ASN A 79 -2.13 -13.32 18.84
N GLY A 80 -0.91 -13.50 19.37
CA GLY A 80 -0.47 -14.77 19.98
C GLY A 80 -0.02 -15.85 18.99
N GLN A 81 -0.17 -15.65 17.69
CA GLN A 81 0.32 -16.55 16.65
C GLN A 81 1.77 -16.24 16.30
N THR A 82 2.62 -17.25 16.31
CA THR A 82 3.99 -17.22 15.75
C THR A 82 3.98 -17.68 14.29
N PHE A 83 5.03 -17.35 13.55
CA PHE A 83 5.14 -17.63 12.12
C PHE A 83 6.47 -18.31 11.81
N ASP A 84 6.49 -19.18 10.81
CA ASP A 84 7.69 -19.92 10.41
C ASP A 84 8.71 -19.01 9.69
N SER A 85 8.25 -17.86 9.20
CA SER A 85 9.13 -16.88 8.54
C SER A 85 8.67 -15.44 8.74
N PRO A 86 9.58 -14.46 8.64
CA PRO A 86 9.22 -13.04 8.63
C PRO A 86 8.28 -12.67 7.46
N VAL A 87 8.33 -13.41 6.36
CA VAL A 87 7.44 -13.21 5.21
C VAL A 87 5.98 -13.49 5.59
N GLU A 88 5.72 -14.60 6.29
CA GLU A 88 4.37 -14.95 6.73
C GLU A 88 3.83 -13.97 7.76
N LEU A 89 4.68 -13.52 8.69
CA LEU A 89 4.33 -12.47 9.64
C LEU A 89 3.94 -11.18 8.89
N MET A 90 4.71 -10.79 7.88
CA MET A 90 4.42 -9.59 7.09
C MET A 90 3.13 -9.73 6.28
N LEU A 91 2.87 -10.90 5.70
CA LEU A 91 1.60 -11.18 4.99
C LEU A 91 0.40 -11.03 5.93
N GLU A 92 0.49 -11.57 7.16
CA GLU A 92 -0.56 -11.42 8.15
C GLU A 92 -0.69 -9.96 8.62
N ALA A 93 0.41 -9.26 8.85
CA ALA A 93 0.40 -7.84 9.17
C ALA A 93 -0.26 -7.00 8.06
N ASN A 94 0.04 -7.31 6.79
CA ASN A 94 -0.62 -6.68 5.64
C ASN A 94 -2.13 -6.97 5.62
N ARG A 95 -2.53 -8.21 5.93
CA ARG A 95 -3.95 -8.59 5.98
C ARG A 95 -4.70 -7.82 7.08
N ILE A 96 -4.09 -7.69 8.25
CA ILE A 96 -4.67 -6.93 9.36
C ILE A 96 -4.70 -5.44 9.03
N GLY A 97 -3.57 -4.84 8.71
CA GLY A 97 -3.49 -3.41 8.39
C GLY A 97 -4.34 -3.02 7.18
N GLY A 98 -4.37 -3.88 6.15
CA GLY A 98 -5.12 -3.63 4.92
C GLY A 98 -6.62 -3.56 5.13
N ARG A 99 -7.22 -4.46 5.93
CA ARG A 99 -8.66 -4.41 6.22
C ARG A 99 -9.09 -3.18 7.02
N HIS A 100 -8.13 -2.50 7.64
CA HIS A 100 -8.34 -1.23 8.35
C HIS A 100 -7.92 0.00 7.54
N GLY A 101 -7.43 -0.17 6.31
CA GLY A 101 -6.98 0.94 5.47
C GLY A 101 -5.74 1.65 6.02
N LEU A 102 -4.92 0.96 6.82
CA LEU A 102 -3.69 1.53 7.38
C LEU A 102 -2.63 1.75 6.29
N GLY A 103 -1.70 2.68 6.56
CA GLY A 103 -0.48 2.84 5.79
C GLY A 103 -0.65 3.47 4.42
N MET A 104 -1.76 4.15 4.15
CA MET A 104 -1.89 5.00 2.97
C MET A 104 -1.36 6.40 3.27
N SER A 105 -0.58 6.93 2.34
CA SER A 105 -0.08 8.31 2.39
C SER A 105 -0.01 8.94 1.02
N ASP A 106 -0.27 10.25 0.96
CA ASP A 106 -0.19 11.10 -0.23
C ASP A 106 1.01 12.03 -0.05
N GLN A 107 2.02 11.88 -0.89
CA GLN A 107 3.32 12.51 -0.71
C GLN A 107 3.71 13.34 -1.94
N ILE A 108 4.20 14.56 -1.70
CA ILE A 108 4.88 15.36 -2.72
C ILE A 108 6.38 15.30 -2.42
N GLU A 109 7.14 14.74 -3.35
CA GLU A 109 8.55 14.47 -3.20
C GLU A 109 9.42 15.40 -4.04
N ASN A 110 10.56 15.79 -3.50
CA ASN A 110 11.60 16.49 -4.25
C ASN A 110 12.43 15.49 -5.06
N ARG A 111 12.63 15.80 -6.33
CA ARG A 111 13.58 15.06 -7.19
C ARG A 111 14.92 15.77 -7.22
N ILE A 112 15.99 15.04 -7.46
CA ILE A 112 17.37 15.61 -7.62
C ILE A 112 17.42 16.66 -8.72
N ILE A 113 16.58 16.55 -9.74
CA ILE A 113 16.48 17.47 -10.87
C ILE A 113 15.61 18.71 -10.58
N GLU A 114 15.37 19.05 -9.31
CA GLU A 114 14.54 20.18 -8.85
C GLU A 114 13.05 20.07 -9.16
N ALA A 115 12.63 19.08 -9.95
CA ALA A 115 11.22 18.80 -10.16
C ALA A 115 10.60 18.16 -8.91
N LYS A 116 9.28 18.32 -8.74
CA LYS A 116 8.49 17.58 -7.75
C LYS A 116 7.74 16.44 -8.43
N SER A 117 7.50 15.37 -7.71
CA SER A 117 6.59 14.31 -8.10
C SER A 117 5.62 14.04 -6.98
N ARG A 118 4.48 13.42 -7.31
CA ARG A 118 3.51 12.96 -6.33
C ARG A 118 3.39 11.47 -6.41
N GLY A 119 3.44 10.81 -5.25
CA GLY A 119 3.16 9.40 -5.10
C GLY A 119 2.12 9.15 -4.02
N ILE A 120 1.25 8.17 -4.23
CA ILE A 120 0.37 7.63 -3.21
C ILE A 120 0.88 6.24 -2.86
N TYR A 121 1.13 6.02 -1.59
CA TYR A 121 1.77 4.82 -1.08
C TYR A 121 0.79 4.01 -0.25
N GLU A 122 0.93 2.68 -0.31
CA GLU A 122 0.28 1.73 0.57
C GLU A 122 1.36 0.88 1.26
N ALA A 123 1.31 0.79 2.58
CA ALA A 123 2.20 -0.08 3.36
C ALA A 123 1.50 -0.56 4.65
N PRO A 124 0.39 -1.32 4.55
CA PRO A 124 -0.48 -1.59 5.70
C PRO A 124 0.20 -2.38 6.82
N GLY A 125 0.95 -3.42 6.49
CA GLY A 125 1.67 -4.21 7.49
C GLY A 125 2.82 -3.44 8.13
N MET A 126 3.57 -2.68 7.32
CA MET A 126 4.66 -1.84 7.83
C MET A 126 4.11 -0.76 8.77
N ALA A 127 2.99 -0.12 8.42
CA ALA A 127 2.35 0.88 9.28
C ALA A 127 1.88 0.27 10.61
N LEU A 128 1.24 -0.91 10.57
CA LEU A 128 0.80 -1.62 11.77
C LEU A 128 1.98 -1.92 12.71
N LEU A 129 3.05 -2.51 12.17
CA LEU A 129 4.23 -2.89 12.95
C LEU A 129 4.97 -1.65 13.47
N TYR A 130 5.08 -0.60 12.65
CA TYR A 130 5.77 0.64 13.02
C TYR A 130 5.06 1.39 14.15
N ILE A 131 3.73 1.53 14.07
CA ILE A 131 2.91 2.16 15.13
C ILE A 131 3.12 1.46 16.48
N ALA A 132 3.19 0.13 16.48
CA ALA A 132 3.46 -0.63 17.69
C ALA A 132 4.90 -0.48 18.17
N TYR A 133 5.87 -0.51 17.25
CA TYR A 133 7.30 -0.35 17.56
C TYR A 133 7.63 1.01 18.17
N GLU A 134 7.00 2.09 17.73
CA GLU A 134 7.20 3.42 18.31
C GLU A 134 6.74 3.55 19.78
N ARG A 135 6.02 2.56 20.30
CA ARG A 135 5.52 2.53 21.68
C ARG A 135 6.40 1.72 22.64
N LEU A 136 7.44 1.06 22.12
CA LEU A 136 8.44 0.35 22.93
C LEU A 136 9.45 1.32 23.52
#